data_9173a13b2fda66bf45d7d834a578a1d3
#
_entry.id   9173a13b2fda66bf45d7d834a578a1d3
#
_cell.length_a   1.000
_cell.length_b   1.000
_cell.length_c   1.000
_cell.angle_alpha   90.00
_cell.angle_beta   90.00
_cell.angle_gamma   90.00
#
_symmetry.space_group_name_H-M   'P 1'
#
loop_
_entity.id
_entity.type
_entity.pdbx_description
1 polymer ?
#
loop_
_entity_poly.entity_id
_entity_poly.type
_entity_poly.pdbx_seq_one_letter_code
_entity_poly.pdbx_strand_id
1 'polypeptide(L)'
;MNTLALNAQSPQPTATAESNNVAASDTQSSSDSSPVDTFLTLFVAEIQNQDPTDPTDATEYIDQLSSMAQVAMMEEMSVQANTNAVLMSNIQVMALGNLVGDDIMVQTTALQVSDQTINGRATLDDACTTADLHFTDAAGDDYTVSLIPEGSSSVGPGQVDFSVNPADYGIPPGDYDVSVVTNTGEEEVPIEVSGEVDDVRIPLDGSSPVLNVAGVGEVPFTMISQFGVPDADSDVA
;
A
#
# COMPACT_ATOMS: atom_id res chain seq x y z
N MET A 1 1.55 -9.14 74.37
CA MET A 1 2.53 -10.22 74.48
C MET A 1 3.16 -10.39 73.12
N ASN A 2 4.45 -10.10 73.06
CA ASN A 2 5.45 -10.40 72.05
C ASN A 2 5.21 -10.03 70.59
N THR A 3 5.68 -8.92 70.26
CA THR A 3 6.12 -8.46 68.95
C THR A 3 7.49 -9.03 68.63
N LEU A 4 7.62 -9.69 67.48
CA LEU A 4 8.93 -9.97 66.88
C LEU A 4 9.01 -9.26 65.54
N ALA A 5 9.78 -8.16 65.56
CA ALA A 5 10.23 -7.47 64.38
C ALA A 5 11.32 -8.34 63.69
N LEU A 6 11.10 -8.70 62.46
CA LEU A 6 12.11 -9.33 61.61
C LEU A 6 12.67 -8.28 60.64
N ASN A 7 13.89 -7.87 60.96
CA ASN A 7 14.72 -6.98 60.18
C ASN A 7 15.28 -7.80 58.97
N ALA A 8 14.77 -7.58 57.78
CA ALA A 8 15.32 -8.14 56.57
C ALA A 8 16.21 -7.10 55.88
N GLN A 9 17.50 -7.26 56.10
CA GLN A 9 18.58 -6.50 55.50
C GLN A 9 18.78 -6.98 54.05
N SER A 10 18.50 -6.11 53.10
CA SER A 10 18.77 -6.35 51.68
C SER A 10 20.29 -6.29 51.44
N PRO A 11 20.86 -7.23 50.71
CA PRO A 11 22.25 -7.11 50.27
C PRO A 11 22.34 -6.15 49.08
N GLN A 12 23.18 -5.16 49.21
CA GLN A 12 23.60 -4.23 48.20
C GLN A 12 24.57 -4.95 47.24
N PRO A 13 24.36 -4.97 45.93
CA PRO A 13 25.36 -5.48 45.00
C PRO A 13 26.48 -4.44 44.84
N THR A 14 27.67 -4.82 45.22
CA THR A 14 28.92 -4.15 44.88
C THR A 14 29.12 -4.09 43.39
N ALA A 15 29.11 -2.90 42.82
CA ALA A 15 29.49 -2.66 41.43
C ALA A 15 31.01 -2.85 41.29
N THR A 16 31.42 -3.97 40.77
CA THR A 16 32.77 -4.15 40.23
C THR A 16 32.80 -3.47 38.86
N ALA A 17 33.50 -2.36 38.77
CA ALA A 17 33.81 -1.73 37.50
C ALA A 17 34.80 -2.60 36.73
N GLU A 18 34.31 -3.49 35.90
CA GLU A 18 35.11 -4.07 34.82
C GLU A 18 35.19 -3.06 33.69
N SER A 19 36.37 -2.47 33.59
CA SER A 19 36.82 -1.72 32.42
C SER A 19 36.85 -2.64 31.20
N ASN A 20 35.75 -2.75 30.50
CA ASN A 20 35.75 -3.32 29.16
C ASN A 20 36.42 -2.29 28.23
N ASN A 21 37.72 -2.46 28.10
CA ASN A 21 38.49 -1.95 26.96
C ASN A 21 37.96 -2.65 25.70
N VAL A 22 36.89 -2.12 25.13
CA VAL A 22 36.48 -2.46 23.77
C VAL A 22 37.57 -1.87 22.88
N ALA A 23 38.54 -2.74 22.51
CA ALA A 23 39.41 -2.47 21.40
C ALA A 23 38.51 -1.99 20.24
N ALA A 24 38.68 -0.74 19.87
CA ALA A 24 38.17 -0.24 18.60
C ALA A 24 38.71 -1.19 17.54
N SER A 25 37.87 -2.13 17.12
CA SER A 25 38.08 -2.79 15.87
C SER A 25 38.00 -1.66 14.84
N ASP A 26 39.15 -1.23 14.37
CA ASP A 26 39.28 -0.56 13.09
C ASP A 26 38.47 -1.43 12.10
N THR A 27 37.22 -1.08 11.92
CA THR A 27 36.51 -1.41 10.72
C THR A 27 37.28 -0.62 9.66
N GLN A 28 38.37 -1.20 9.16
CA GLN A 28 38.88 -0.84 7.86
C GLN A 28 37.64 -0.80 6.98
N SER A 29 37.16 0.41 6.73
CA SER A 29 36.44 0.72 5.54
C SER A 29 37.35 0.18 4.42
N SER A 30 37.06 -1.03 3.96
CA SER A 30 37.39 -1.42 2.62
C SER A 30 36.72 -0.35 1.78
N SER A 31 37.44 0.75 1.53
CA SER A 31 37.15 1.64 0.44
C SER A 31 37.00 0.68 -0.75
N ASP A 32 35.74 0.43 -1.14
CA ASP A 32 35.42 -0.14 -2.42
C ASP A 32 36.14 0.76 -3.43
N SER A 33 37.39 0.38 -3.73
CA SER A 33 38.13 1.02 -4.79
C SER A 33 37.31 0.77 -6.03
N SER A 34 36.66 1.83 -6.54
CA SER A 34 35.91 1.74 -7.78
C SER A 34 36.76 0.91 -8.78
N PRO A 35 36.12 0.00 -9.53
CA PRO A 35 36.82 -0.72 -10.60
C PRO A 35 37.70 0.23 -11.48
N VAL A 36 37.27 1.48 -11.58
CA VAL A 36 37.95 2.58 -12.26
C VAL A 36 39.24 2.97 -11.53
N ASP A 37 39.26 3.05 -10.19
CA ASP A 37 40.43 3.41 -9.40
C ASP A 37 41.50 2.29 -9.43
N THR A 38 41.04 1.05 -9.35
CA THR A 38 41.91 -0.13 -9.48
C THR A 38 42.57 -0.17 -10.86
N PHE A 39 41.76 0.10 -11.90
CA PHE A 39 42.28 0.17 -13.27
C PHE A 39 43.25 1.32 -13.46
N LEU A 40 42.95 2.54 -13.00
CA LEU A 40 43.89 3.68 -13.10
C LEU A 40 45.23 3.37 -12.46
N THR A 41 45.22 2.66 -11.33
CA THR A 41 46.45 2.24 -10.64
C THR A 41 47.22 1.25 -11.48
N LEU A 42 46.56 0.25 -12.08
CA LEU A 42 47.19 -0.73 -12.96
C LEU A 42 47.66 -0.10 -14.27
N PHE A 43 46.87 0.78 -14.87
CA PHE A 43 47.20 1.48 -16.11
C PHE A 43 48.45 2.38 -15.96
N VAL A 44 48.55 3.12 -14.85
CA VAL A 44 49.73 3.93 -14.55
C VAL A 44 50.96 3.06 -14.34
N ALA A 45 50.79 1.91 -13.66
CA ALA A 45 51.92 0.95 -13.48
C ALA A 45 52.36 0.34 -14.80
N GLU A 46 51.45 0.03 -15.71
CA GLU A 46 51.74 -0.53 -17.04
C GLU A 46 52.42 0.49 -17.94
N ILE A 47 51.93 1.76 -18.00
CA ILE A 47 52.59 2.84 -18.77
C ILE A 47 53.99 3.12 -18.28
N GLN A 48 54.27 3.00 -16.99
CA GLN A 48 55.61 3.19 -16.45
C GLN A 48 56.58 2.05 -16.80
N ASN A 49 56.08 0.89 -17.19
CA ASN A 49 56.85 -0.31 -17.43
C ASN A 49 56.90 -0.73 -18.92
N GLN A 50 56.19 -0.03 -19.82
CA GLN A 50 56.08 -0.33 -21.24
C GLN A 50 57.20 0.35 -22.07
N ASP A 51 57.78 -0.40 -23.03
CA ASP A 51 58.68 0.09 -24.04
C ASP A 51 57.91 0.91 -25.09
N PRO A 52 58.32 2.15 -25.44
CA PRO A 52 57.57 3.09 -26.26
C PRO A 52 57.37 2.70 -27.74
N THR A 53 57.72 1.46 -28.14
CA THR A 53 57.73 1.08 -29.56
C THR A 53 56.53 0.25 -30.05
N ASP A 54 55.56 -0.14 -29.18
CA ASP A 54 54.37 -0.89 -29.63
C ASP A 54 53.08 -0.52 -28.84
N PRO A 55 52.31 0.48 -29.32
CA PRO A 55 51.17 1.04 -28.54
C PRO A 55 49.83 0.34 -28.78
N THR A 56 49.74 -0.89 -29.29
CA THR A 56 48.49 -1.48 -29.81
C THR A 56 47.53 -2.00 -28.74
N ASP A 57 47.97 -2.27 -27.50
CA ASP A 57 47.09 -2.86 -26.47
C ASP A 57 46.32 -1.84 -25.63
N ALA A 58 46.76 -0.59 -25.59
CA ALA A 58 46.16 0.44 -24.72
C ALA A 58 44.71 0.82 -25.12
N THR A 59 44.38 0.76 -26.41
CA THR A 59 43.05 1.15 -26.91
C THR A 59 41.98 0.10 -26.55
N GLU A 60 42.31 -1.18 -26.65
CA GLU A 60 41.41 -2.29 -26.26
C GLU A 60 41.07 -2.26 -24.78
N TYR A 61 42.06 -1.96 -23.93
CA TYR A 61 41.82 -1.80 -22.48
C TYR A 61 40.92 -0.58 -22.15
N ILE A 62 41.07 0.52 -22.88
CA ILE A 62 40.22 1.72 -22.71
C ILE A 62 38.77 1.41 -23.11
N ASP A 63 38.53 0.67 -24.16
CA ASP A 63 37.20 0.26 -24.60
C ASP A 63 36.53 -0.69 -23.59
N GLN A 64 37.30 -1.65 -23.03
CA GLN A 64 36.79 -2.52 -21.97
C GLN A 64 36.48 -1.74 -20.69
N LEU A 65 37.34 -0.78 -20.31
CA LEU A 65 37.10 0.09 -19.17
C LEU A 65 35.84 0.96 -19.36
N SER A 66 35.69 1.54 -20.55
CA SER A 66 34.50 2.32 -20.89
C SER A 66 33.23 1.48 -20.74
N SER A 67 33.29 0.23 -21.20
CA SER A 67 32.17 -0.70 -21.04
C SER A 67 31.91 -1.06 -19.59
N MET A 68 32.94 -1.30 -18.78
CA MET A 68 32.77 -1.56 -17.34
C MET A 68 32.27 -0.34 -16.59
N ALA A 69 32.72 0.87 -16.93
CA ALA A 69 32.23 2.11 -16.36
C ALA A 69 30.74 2.34 -16.69
N GLN A 70 30.29 1.97 -17.90
CA GLN A 70 28.87 2.03 -18.27
C GLN A 70 28.04 1.03 -17.46
N VAL A 71 28.54 -0.19 -17.25
CA VAL A 71 27.84 -1.19 -16.42
C VAL A 71 27.77 -0.71 -14.97
N ALA A 72 28.85 -0.16 -14.41
CA ALA A 72 28.86 0.38 -13.06
C ALA A 72 27.87 1.54 -12.89
N MET A 73 27.79 2.44 -13.88
CA MET A 73 26.77 3.51 -13.87
C MET A 73 25.33 2.97 -13.94
N MET A 74 25.08 1.90 -14.71
CA MET A 74 23.76 1.27 -14.77
C MET A 74 23.41 0.60 -13.45
N GLU A 75 24.37 0.00 -12.78
CA GLU A 75 24.19 -0.60 -11.46
C GLU A 75 23.88 0.46 -10.40
N GLU A 76 24.64 1.56 -10.38
CA GLU A 76 24.38 2.69 -9.49
C GLU A 76 22.99 3.32 -9.75
N MET A 77 22.59 3.46 -11.02
CA MET A 77 21.26 3.94 -11.40
C MET A 77 20.16 2.97 -10.93
N SER A 78 20.39 1.66 -10.97
CA SER A 78 19.46 0.65 -10.45
C SER A 78 19.34 0.76 -8.93
N VAL A 79 20.43 0.92 -8.20
CA VAL A 79 20.42 1.13 -6.75
C VAL A 79 19.67 2.42 -6.39
N GLN A 80 19.90 3.49 -7.14
CA GLN A 80 19.20 4.77 -6.94
C GLN A 80 17.69 4.63 -7.20
N ALA A 81 17.31 3.90 -8.25
CA ALA A 81 15.90 3.64 -8.55
C ALA A 81 15.21 2.84 -7.43
N ASN A 82 15.88 1.81 -6.90
CA ASN A 82 15.40 1.04 -5.77
C ASN A 82 15.27 1.90 -4.50
N THR A 83 16.23 2.78 -4.23
CA THR A 83 16.18 3.70 -3.10
C THR A 83 15.00 4.65 -3.21
N ASN A 84 14.75 5.19 -4.39
CA ASN A 84 13.59 6.04 -4.64
C ASN A 84 12.27 5.28 -4.46
N ALA A 85 12.19 4.02 -4.90
CA ALA A 85 11.01 3.18 -4.72
C ALA A 85 10.72 2.94 -3.22
N VAL A 86 11.74 2.68 -2.41
CA VAL A 86 11.60 2.53 -0.96
C VAL A 86 11.13 3.83 -0.30
N LEU A 87 11.69 4.98 -0.70
CA LEU A 87 11.27 6.29 -0.18
C LEU A 87 9.80 6.58 -0.53
N MET A 88 9.38 6.29 -1.76
CA MET A 88 7.98 6.45 -2.18
C MET A 88 7.05 5.54 -1.38
N SER A 89 7.44 4.29 -1.15
CA SER A 89 6.70 3.34 -0.31
C SER A 89 6.57 3.86 1.13
N ASN A 90 7.63 4.39 1.72
CA ASN A 90 7.58 4.95 3.08
C ASN A 90 6.63 6.16 3.18
N ILE A 91 6.64 7.04 2.18
CA ILE A 91 5.71 8.19 2.12
C ILE A 91 4.27 7.70 2.01
N GLN A 92 4.03 6.70 1.19
CA GLN A 92 2.71 6.10 1.01
C GLN A 92 2.19 5.48 2.30
N VAL A 93 3.02 4.71 3.01
CA VAL A 93 2.68 4.13 4.32
C VAL A 93 2.31 5.22 5.33
N MET A 94 3.08 6.30 5.38
CA MET A 94 2.77 7.43 6.27
C MET A 94 1.45 8.12 5.91
N ALA A 95 1.18 8.27 4.60
CA ALA A 95 -0.08 8.86 4.14
C ALA A 95 -1.28 7.98 4.49
N LEU A 96 -1.17 6.67 4.26
CA LEU A 96 -2.23 5.71 4.58
C LEU A 96 -2.48 5.58 6.08
N GLY A 97 -1.42 5.69 6.91
CA GLY A 97 -1.57 5.66 8.36
C GLY A 97 -2.40 6.82 8.93
N ASN A 98 -2.51 7.92 8.22
CA ASN A 98 -3.36 9.04 8.61
C ASN A 98 -4.85 8.83 8.28
N LEU A 99 -5.18 7.80 7.50
CA LEU A 99 -6.57 7.50 7.12
C LEU A 99 -7.30 6.68 8.17
N VAL A 100 -6.59 6.10 9.15
CA VAL A 100 -7.21 5.30 10.19
C VAL A 100 -8.14 6.19 11.04
N GLY A 101 -9.42 5.82 11.07
CA GLY A 101 -10.49 6.57 11.70
C GLY A 101 -11.15 7.62 10.78
N ASP A 102 -10.71 7.74 9.54
CA ASP A 102 -11.36 8.58 8.54
C ASP A 102 -12.29 7.74 7.63
N ASP A 103 -13.35 8.37 7.15
CA ASP A 103 -14.21 7.77 6.14
C ASP A 103 -13.63 7.92 4.75
N ILE A 104 -13.69 6.85 3.97
CA ILE A 104 -13.26 6.83 2.57
C ILE A 104 -14.33 6.15 1.70
N MET A 105 -14.27 6.38 0.40
CA MET A 105 -15.00 5.55 -0.56
C MET A 105 -14.03 4.60 -1.26
N VAL A 106 -14.44 3.35 -1.38
CA VAL A 106 -13.67 2.31 -2.05
C VAL A 106 -14.50 1.63 -3.12
N GLN A 107 -13.90 1.38 -4.27
CA GLN A 107 -14.49 0.53 -5.28
C GLN A 107 -14.40 -0.93 -4.83
N THR A 108 -15.53 -1.62 -4.81
CA THR A 108 -15.62 -3.01 -4.37
C THR A 108 -16.69 -3.78 -5.11
N THR A 109 -16.53 -5.10 -5.15
CA THR A 109 -17.53 -6.07 -5.59
C THR A 109 -17.94 -7.01 -4.48
N ALA A 110 -17.44 -6.79 -3.24
CA ALA A 110 -17.76 -7.61 -2.09
C ALA A 110 -18.03 -6.72 -0.86
N LEU A 111 -18.99 -7.08 -0.03
CA LEU A 111 -19.36 -6.37 1.18
C LEU A 111 -19.51 -7.34 2.36
N GLN A 112 -19.12 -6.86 3.52
CA GLN A 112 -19.44 -7.49 4.81
C GLN A 112 -20.67 -6.80 5.40
N VAL A 113 -21.84 -7.34 5.07
CA VAL A 113 -23.11 -6.78 5.52
C VAL A 113 -23.30 -7.02 7.02
N SER A 114 -23.65 -5.96 7.73
CA SER A 114 -24.02 -5.95 9.14
C SER A 114 -25.39 -5.30 9.33
N ASP A 115 -25.73 -4.95 10.57
CA ASP A 115 -26.96 -4.18 10.86
C ASP A 115 -26.80 -2.67 10.55
N GLN A 116 -25.67 -2.25 9.95
CA GLN A 116 -25.42 -0.86 9.62
C GLN A 116 -25.88 -0.52 8.21
N THR A 117 -26.27 0.76 8.04
CA THR A 117 -26.63 1.30 6.73
C THR A 117 -25.40 1.35 5.83
N ILE A 118 -25.54 0.84 4.62
CA ILE A 118 -24.52 0.86 3.56
C ILE A 118 -24.78 2.10 2.71
N ASN A 119 -23.81 3.02 2.69
CA ASN A 119 -23.84 4.19 1.85
C ASN A 119 -22.85 3.99 0.71
N GLY A 120 -23.30 4.28 -0.51
CA GLY A 120 -22.46 4.06 -1.66
C GLY A 120 -22.94 4.83 -2.87
N ARG A 121 -22.25 4.57 -3.98
CA ARG A 121 -22.47 5.21 -5.26
C ARG A 121 -22.27 4.20 -6.39
N ALA A 122 -23.15 4.24 -7.37
CA ALA A 122 -23.00 3.53 -8.63
C ALA A 122 -22.77 4.54 -9.75
N THR A 123 -21.87 4.24 -10.70
CA THR A 123 -21.64 5.09 -11.86
C THR A 123 -22.27 4.44 -13.09
N LEU A 124 -23.29 5.08 -13.64
CA LEU A 124 -24.03 4.61 -14.83
C LEU A 124 -23.50 5.32 -16.07
N ASP A 125 -23.20 4.58 -17.12
CA ASP A 125 -22.76 5.14 -18.41
C ASP A 125 -23.95 5.67 -19.23
N ASP A 126 -25.10 4.99 -19.16
CA ASP A 126 -26.32 5.32 -19.91
C ASP A 126 -27.54 5.51 -19.00
N ALA A 127 -28.54 6.21 -19.50
CA ALA A 127 -29.84 6.30 -18.83
C ALA A 127 -30.54 4.95 -18.83
N CYS A 128 -31.02 4.52 -17.66
CA CYS A 128 -31.68 3.22 -17.50
C CYS A 128 -33.05 3.35 -16.82
N THR A 129 -33.91 2.37 -17.08
CA THR A 129 -35.23 2.24 -16.46
C THR A 129 -35.26 1.17 -15.35
N THR A 130 -34.22 0.38 -15.25
CA THR A 130 -33.93 -0.49 -14.10
C THR A 130 -32.46 -0.36 -13.75
N ALA A 131 -32.17 -0.19 -12.47
CA ALA A 131 -30.83 -0.22 -11.90
C ALA A 131 -30.99 -0.88 -10.53
N ASP A 132 -30.63 -2.13 -10.46
CA ASP A 132 -30.86 -2.96 -9.29
C ASP A 132 -29.50 -3.41 -8.70
N LEU A 133 -29.31 -3.13 -7.43
CA LEU A 133 -28.16 -3.56 -6.64
C LEU A 133 -28.46 -4.97 -6.11
N HIS A 134 -27.65 -5.92 -6.52
CA HIS A 134 -27.73 -7.32 -6.13
C HIS A 134 -26.73 -7.62 -5.02
N PHE A 135 -27.19 -8.38 -4.01
CA PHE A 135 -26.36 -8.93 -2.95
C PHE A 135 -26.47 -10.44 -3.03
N THR A 136 -25.43 -11.12 -3.47
CA THR A 136 -25.39 -12.57 -3.65
C THR A 136 -24.51 -13.20 -2.57
N ASP A 137 -25.06 -14.10 -1.77
CA ASP A 137 -24.30 -14.81 -0.74
C ASP A 137 -23.55 -16.04 -1.30
N ALA A 138 -22.71 -16.67 -0.46
CA ALA A 138 -21.95 -17.85 -0.84
C ALA A 138 -22.84 -19.10 -1.14
N ALA A 139 -24.12 -19.08 -0.74
CA ALA A 139 -25.08 -20.14 -1.05
C ALA A 139 -25.78 -19.90 -2.40
N GLY A 140 -25.65 -18.70 -2.96
CA GLY A 140 -26.28 -18.27 -4.19
C GLY A 140 -27.66 -17.64 -3.97
N ASP A 141 -28.02 -17.30 -2.72
CA ASP A 141 -29.22 -16.53 -2.43
C ASP A 141 -28.97 -15.07 -2.82
N ASP A 142 -29.91 -14.48 -3.57
CA ASP A 142 -29.78 -13.14 -4.16
C ASP A 142 -30.86 -12.21 -3.58
N TYR A 143 -30.42 -11.05 -3.09
CA TYR A 143 -31.26 -9.98 -2.57
C TYR A 143 -31.09 -8.77 -3.47
N THR A 144 -32.21 -8.14 -3.82
CA THR A 144 -32.21 -7.05 -4.81
C THR A 144 -32.75 -5.77 -4.20
N VAL A 145 -32.04 -4.66 -4.44
CA VAL A 145 -32.45 -3.32 -4.02
C VAL A 145 -32.44 -2.41 -5.24
N SER A 146 -33.58 -1.76 -5.53
CA SER A 146 -33.65 -0.83 -6.65
C SER A 146 -32.99 0.50 -6.30
N LEU A 147 -32.11 0.97 -7.19
CA LEU A 147 -31.43 2.26 -7.10
C LEU A 147 -32.22 3.39 -7.76
N ILE A 148 -33.38 3.08 -8.40
CA ILE A 148 -34.25 4.09 -8.98
C ILE A 148 -35.02 4.79 -7.85
N PRO A 149 -34.93 6.12 -7.73
CA PRO A 149 -35.64 6.85 -6.69
C PRO A 149 -37.17 6.62 -6.75
N GLU A 150 -37.81 6.54 -5.60
CA GLU A 150 -39.26 6.37 -5.52
C GLU A 150 -40.00 7.49 -6.28
N GLY A 151 -40.91 7.09 -7.16
CA GLY A 151 -41.68 8.01 -8.01
C GLY A 151 -40.98 8.38 -9.34
N SER A 152 -39.76 7.95 -9.57
CA SER A 152 -39.07 8.06 -10.84
C SER A 152 -39.25 6.79 -11.67
N SER A 153 -39.31 6.93 -13.00
CA SER A 153 -39.39 5.81 -13.93
C SER A 153 -38.07 5.50 -14.64
N SER A 154 -37.06 6.30 -14.36
CA SER A 154 -35.70 6.13 -14.94
C SER A 154 -34.69 6.94 -14.14
N VAL A 155 -33.44 6.57 -14.29
CA VAL A 155 -32.28 7.32 -13.80
C VAL A 155 -31.36 7.64 -14.98
N GLY A 156 -30.78 8.85 -14.98
CA GLY A 156 -29.88 9.31 -16.04
C GLY A 156 -28.47 8.77 -15.90
N PRO A 157 -27.61 8.98 -16.92
CA PRO A 157 -26.19 8.65 -16.81
C PRO A 157 -25.50 9.54 -15.76
N GLY A 158 -24.49 8.99 -15.11
CA GLY A 158 -23.72 9.65 -14.07
C GLY A 158 -23.69 8.89 -12.76
N GLN A 159 -23.39 9.59 -11.69
CA GLN A 159 -23.29 9.02 -10.36
C GLN A 159 -24.68 8.96 -9.72
N VAL A 160 -25.00 7.81 -9.15
CA VAL A 160 -26.23 7.55 -8.40
C VAL A 160 -25.86 7.14 -6.99
N ASP A 161 -26.09 8.05 -6.05
CA ASP A 161 -25.83 7.75 -4.64
C ASP A 161 -26.97 6.89 -4.08
N PHE A 162 -26.64 5.95 -3.22
CA PHE A 162 -27.58 5.08 -2.55
C PHE A 162 -27.28 4.94 -1.06
N SER A 163 -28.35 4.69 -0.30
CA SER A 163 -28.27 4.38 1.13
C SER A 163 -29.20 3.22 1.41
N VAL A 164 -28.62 2.07 1.74
CA VAL A 164 -29.34 0.81 1.93
C VAL A 164 -29.20 0.35 3.37
N ASN A 165 -30.34 0.22 4.06
CA ASN A 165 -30.39 -0.48 5.34
C ASN A 165 -30.73 -1.95 5.07
N PRO A 166 -29.81 -2.90 5.31
CA PRO A 166 -30.05 -4.31 4.98
C PRO A 166 -31.28 -4.92 5.63
N ALA A 167 -31.62 -4.49 6.83
CA ALA A 167 -32.77 -4.98 7.57
C ALA A 167 -34.10 -4.70 6.86
N ASP A 168 -34.21 -3.58 6.11
CA ASP A 168 -35.43 -3.19 5.40
C ASP A 168 -35.71 -4.09 4.19
N TYR A 169 -34.66 -4.72 3.67
CA TYR A 169 -34.74 -5.64 2.52
C TYR A 169 -34.60 -7.11 2.92
N GLY A 170 -34.47 -7.39 4.23
CA GLY A 170 -34.36 -8.75 4.75
C GLY A 170 -33.03 -9.41 4.42
N ILE A 171 -31.96 -8.62 4.18
CA ILE A 171 -30.61 -9.10 3.91
C ILE A 171 -29.95 -9.46 5.26
N PRO A 172 -29.63 -10.75 5.51
CA PRO A 172 -28.98 -11.16 6.75
C PRO A 172 -27.53 -10.64 6.82
N PRO A 173 -26.96 -10.46 8.02
CA PRO A 173 -25.52 -10.20 8.15
C PRO A 173 -24.70 -11.34 7.57
N GLY A 174 -23.65 -11.01 6.82
CA GLY A 174 -22.77 -11.97 6.15
C GLY A 174 -21.89 -11.32 5.08
N ASP A 175 -21.14 -12.16 4.39
CA ASP A 175 -20.32 -11.75 3.25
C ASP A 175 -21.11 -11.94 1.95
N TYR A 176 -21.12 -10.90 1.12
CA TYR A 176 -21.87 -10.86 -0.13
C TYR A 176 -21.01 -10.38 -1.28
N ASP A 177 -21.18 -10.99 -2.45
CA ASP A 177 -20.77 -10.41 -3.72
C ASP A 177 -21.83 -9.40 -4.16
N VAL A 178 -21.41 -8.20 -4.56
CA VAL A 178 -22.32 -7.12 -4.93
C VAL A 178 -22.09 -6.66 -6.37
N SER A 179 -23.19 -6.42 -7.06
CA SER A 179 -23.16 -5.90 -8.44
C SER A 179 -24.40 -5.04 -8.71
N VAL A 180 -24.31 -4.14 -9.69
CA VAL A 180 -25.44 -3.38 -10.18
C VAL A 180 -25.79 -3.86 -11.58
N VAL A 181 -27.03 -4.25 -11.77
CA VAL A 181 -27.56 -4.71 -13.06
C VAL A 181 -28.54 -3.69 -13.60
N THR A 182 -28.37 -3.32 -14.86
CA THR A 182 -29.26 -2.35 -15.53
C THR A 182 -29.96 -2.99 -16.73
N ASN A 183 -31.00 -2.31 -17.24
CA ASN A 183 -31.67 -2.73 -18.48
C ASN A 183 -30.91 -2.36 -19.77
N THR A 184 -29.79 -1.66 -19.67
CA THR A 184 -28.94 -1.27 -20.81
C THR A 184 -27.92 -2.33 -21.20
N GLY A 185 -27.83 -3.40 -20.42
CA GLY A 185 -26.90 -4.50 -20.66
C GLY A 185 -25.50 -4.31 -20.03
N GLU A 186 -25.32 -3.33 -19.18
CA GLU A 186 -24.16 -3.19 -18.33
C GLU A 186 -24.20 -4.30 -17.26
N GLU A 187 -23.36 -5.31 -17.42
CA GLU A 187 -23.35 -6.47 -16.51
C GLU A 187 -22.59 -6.20 -15.21
N GLU A 188 -21.67 -5.23 -15.22
CA GLU A 188 -20.84 -4.89 -14.04
C GLU A 188 -20.65 -3.37 -13.93
N VAL A 189 -21.63 -2.71 -13.38
CA VAL A 189 -21.52 -1.29 -13.04
C VAL A 189 -20.59 -1.15 -11.84
N PRO A 190 -19.55 -0.31 -11.91
CA PRO A 190 -18.68 -0.05 -10.74
C PRO A 190 -19.48 0.55 -9.59
N ILE A 191 -19.35 -0.05 -8.42
CA ILE A 191 -19.88 0.48 -7.18
C ILE A 191 -18.75 0.95 -6.26
N GLU A 192 -19.02 2.03 -5.59
CA GLU A 192 -18.15 2.60 -4.55
C GLU A 192 -18.95 2.61 -3.25
N VAL A 193 -18.35 2.16 -2.16
CA VAL A 193 -18.97 2.11 -0.86
C VAL A 193 -18.17 2.91 0.13
N SER A 194 -18.86 3.68 0.96
CA SER A 194 -18.27 4.46 2.04
C SER A 194 -18.09 3.58 3.28
N GLY A 195 -16.92 3.69 3.91
CA GLY A 195 -16.61 3.05 5.18
C GLY A 195 -15.46 3.72 5.90
N GLU A 196 -15.46 3.59 7.22
CA GLU A 196 -14.35 4.03 8.08
C GLU A 196 -13.16 3.08 7.93
N VAL A 197 -11.95 3.62 7.89
CA VAL A 197 -10.72 2.81 7.87
C VAL A 197 -10.39 2.36 9.29
N ASP A 198 -10.56 1.08 9.57
CA ASP A 198 -10.26 0.50 10.88
C ASP A 198 -8.74 0.35 11.10
N ASP A 199 -8.04 -0.17 10.11
CA ASP A 199 -6.59 -0.33 10.14
C ASP A 199 -5.95 -0.35 8.74
N VAL A 200 -4.61 -0.21 8.71
CA VAL A 200 -3.79 -0.33 7.49
C VAL A 200 -2.75 -1.39 7.71
N ARG A 201 -2.77 -2.44 6.91
CA ARG A 201 -1.80 -3.52 6.94
C ARG A 201 -0.78 -3.38 5.81
N ILE A 202 0.49 -3.50 6.17
CA ILE A 202 1.60 -3.48 5.22
C ILE A 202 2.13 -4.90 5.11
N PRO A 203 1.93 -5.57 3.97
CA PRO A 203 2.42 -6.94 3.79
C PRO A 203 3.95 -6.98 3.79
N LEU A 204 4.53 -7.97 4.45
CA LEU A 204 5.99 -8.16 4.53
C LEU A 204 6.59 -8.76 3.26
N ASP A 205 5.77 -9.23 2.35
CA ASP A 205 6.17 -9.82 1.07
C ASP A 205 6.42 -8.78 -0.04
N GLY A 206 6.25 -7.48 0.28
CA GLY A 206 6.42 -6.38 -0.66
C GLY A 206 5.21 -6.13 -1.57
N SER A 207 4.06 -6.77 -1.31
CA SER A 207 2.81 -6.43 -1.97
C SER A 207 2.27 -5.07 -1.51
N SER A 208 1.28 -4.56 -2.22
CA SER A 208 0.66 -3.26 -1.92
C SER A 208 0.03 -3.25 -0.53
N PRO A 209 0.06 -2.11 0.18
CA PRO A 209 -0.68 -1.94 1.42
C PRO A 209 -2.18 -2.23 1.25
N VAL A 210 -2.78 -2.78 2.29
CA VAL A 210 -4.18 -3.16 2.36
C VAL A 210 -4.84 -2.38 3.49
N LEU A 211 -6.02 -1.82 3.22
CA LEU A 211 -6.84 -1.17 4.23
C LEU A 211 -7.94 -2.14 4.66
N ASN A 212 -8.26 -2.14 5.94
CA ASN A 212 -9.46 -2.77 6.46
C ASN A 212 -10.53 -1.68 6.61
N VAL A 213 -11.60 -1.79 5.81
CA VAL A 213 -12.66 -0.78 5.74
C VAL A 213 -13.93 -1.37 6.31
N ALA A 214 -14.52 -0.69 7.26
CA ALA A 214 -15.76 -1.12 7.92
C ALA A 214 -16.87 -1.38 6.89
N GLY A 215 -17.49 -2.56 6.97
CA GLY A 215 -18.55 -2.98 6.03
C GLY A 215 -18.06 -3.49 4.67
N VAL A 216 -16.76 -3.37 4.37
CA VAL A 216 -16.16 -3.86 3.11
C VAL A 216 -15.14 -4.96 3.38
N GLY A 217 -14.34 -4.79 4.44
CA GLY A 217 -13.24 -5.70 4.77
C GLY A 217 -11.91 -5.24 4.16
N GLU A 218 -11.02 -6.19 3.84
CA GLU A 218 -9.69 -5.89 3.32
C GLU A 218 -9.73 -5.49 1.84
N VAL A 219 -9.28 -4.26 1.54
CA VAL A 219 -9.18 -3.73 0.18
C VAL A 219 -7.78 -3.18 -0.10
N PRO A 220 -7.21 -3.38 -1.29
CA PRO A 220 -5.99 -2.71 -1.69
C PRO A 220 -6.18 -1.20 -1.70
N PHE A 221 -5.18 -0.43 -1.26
CA PHE A 221 -5.26 1.03 -1.25
C PHE A 221 -5.55 1.64 -2.64
N THR A 222 -5.26 0.92 -3.72
CA THR A 222 -5.52 1.34 -5.10
C THR A 222 -7.01 1.37 -5.45
N MET A 223 -7.86 0.80 -4.61
CA MET A 223 -9.31 0.80 -4.77
C MET A 223 -9.99 1.98 -4.08
N ILE A 224 -9.23 2.86 -3.41
CA ILE A 224 -9.77 4.12 -2.89
C ILE A 224 -10.14 5.00 -4.07
N SER A 225 -11.39 5.41 -4.13
CA SER A 225 -11.91 6.32 -5.15
C SER A 225 -12.04 7.75 -4.63
N GLN A 226 -12.34 7.90 -3.33
CA GLN A 226 -12.50 9.21 -2.70
C GLN A 226 -12.08 9.19 -1.24
N PHE A 227 -11.53 10.30 -0.77
CA PHE A 227 -11.26 10.56 0.65
C PHE A 227 -12.39 11.41 1.23
N GLY A 228 -12.94 11.00 2.36
CA GLY A 228 -14.12 11.60 2.96
C GLY A 228 -15.43 11.10 2.34
N VAL A 229 -16.52 11.28 3.07
CA VAL A 229 -17.87 10.95 2.58
C VAL A 229 -18.35 12.08 1.69
N PRO A 230 -19.02 11.80 0.55
CA PRO A 230 -19.74 12.85 -0.18
C PRO A 230 -20.76 13.47 0.74
N ASP A 231 -20.81 14.82 0.80
CA ASP A 231 -21.89 15.52 1.48
C ASP A 231 -23.22 15.15 0.78
N ALA A 232 -24.09 14.48 1.48
CA ALA A 232 -25.42 14.06 0.97
C ALA A 232 -26.34 15.25 0.60
N ASP A 233 -25.83 16.48 0.70
CA ASP A 233 -26.61 17.71 0.61
C ASP A 233 -26.19 18.65 -0.55
N SER A 234 -25.34 18.20 -1.49
CA SER A 234 -24.77 19.11 -2.50
C SER A 234 -25.49 19.15 -3.85
N ASP A 235 -26.64 18.50 -4.02
CA ASP A 235 -27.35 18.53 -5.31
C ASP A 235 -28.88 18.83 -5.18
N VAL A 236 -29.19 19.96 -4.55
CA VAL A 236 -30.51 20.62 -4.71
C VAL A 236 -30.27 22.06 -5.11
N ALA A 237 -30.04 22.30 -6.39
CA ALA A 237 -30.14 23.63 -6.99
C ALA A 237 -30.75 23.52 -8.38
#